data_7a9f19f037cba5b6c616ffacc811ed30
#
_entry.id   7a9f19f037cba5b6c616ffacc811ed30
#
_cell.length_a   1.000
_cell.length_b   1.000
_cell.length_c   1.000
_cell.angle_alpha   90.00
_cell.angle_beta   90.00
_cell.angle_gamma   90.00
#
_symmetry.space_group_name_H-M   'P 1'
#
loop_
_entity.id
_entity.type
_entity.pdbx_description
1 polymer ?
#
loop_
_entity_poly.entity_id
_entity_poly.type
_entity_poly.pdbx_seq_one_letter_code
_entity_poly.pdbx_strand_id
1 'polypeptide(L)'
;MRVRLRLHTRRFFCSSLTCSRRIFTERLPQTAARYARRTTRLNEALQGISLALGGEAGARLAARLGMAVSGDTLLRQIRQLTAADGPTPRVLGVDDWAWKRGHRYGTILVDLERRRVVDLLPDRQAETLASWLQQHPGVEVISRDRAGPYADGARRGAPQARQVAGRWHLLANFSECVREWLERHRPLLQQAMPPAPTRQPESAIPVAHAIPKQKGKNRWQRLAEQRRARRLARYQQVRQLRQQGHSERAIARQLRISRKVVRRFLAAPAFPERAARPPRVTLLTPYHEYLQRRWTEGCHNAAQLLREISQQGYRGKRSAVNAFVAEWRRTEDQPVVLSARDPLSRTPSPRWAAFLLLQPAEKRTSEQQSFVDRLTRLAAVGLVAELGRQFIQIVRDRQAEELDRWIERVKESAEPELRRFVAGLKRDYAAVRAALEEPWSNGPVEGQVHRLKLIKRQMYGRGKLDLLRVRLRQAA
;
A
#
# COMPACT_ATOMS: atom_id res chain seq x y z
N MET A 1 -5.28 -34.04 -20.15
CA MET A 1 -6.24 -34.88 -20.88
C MET A 1 -7.64 -34.26 -20.69
N ARG A 2 -8.42 -34.06 -21.78
CA ARG A 2 -9.82 -33.62 -21.69
C ARG A 2 -10.69 -34.86 -21.62
N VAL A 3 -11.50 -34.98 -20.55
CA VAL A 3 -12.47 -36.07 -20.39
C VAL A 3 -13.84 -35.51 -20.73
N ARG A 4 -14.57 -36.23 -21.60
CA ARG A 4 -15.97 -35.91 -21.91
C ARG A 4 -16.84 -37.03 -21.33
N LEU A 5 -17.70 -36.69 -20.40
CA LEU A 5 -18.71 -37.63 -19.88
C LEU A 5 -19.95 -37.56 -20.76
N ARG A 6 -20.39 -38.70 -21.25
CA ARG A 6 -21.70 -38.86 -21.92
C ARG A 6 -22.64 -39.52 -20.92
N LEU A 7 -23.66 -38.78 -20.51
CA LEU A 7 -24.70 -39.30 -19.58
C LEU A 7 -25.90 -39.74 -20.38
N HIS A 8 -26.27 -40.98 -20.24
CA HIS A 8 -27.53 -41.53 -20.73
C HIS A 8 -28.56 -41.44 -19.61
N THR A 9 -29.61 -40.67 -19.81
CA THR A 9 -30.67 -40.44 -18.82
C THR A 9 -32.01 -40.96 -19.37
N ARG A 10 -32.83 -41.52 -18.51
CA ARG A 10 -34.15 -42.02 -18.88
C ARG A 10 -35.18 -40.87 -18.90
N ARG A 11 -36.14 -40.99 -19.80
CA ARG A 11 -37.32 -40.14 -19.82
C ARG A 11 -38.51 -40.92 -19.27
N PHE A 12 -39.25 -40.31 -18.39
CA PHE A 12 -40.43 -40.91 -17.79
C PHE A 12 -41.67 -40.10 -18.20
N PHE A 13 -42.76 -40.77 -18.40
CA PHE A 13 -44.08 -40.17 -18.62
C PHE A 13 -44.90 -40.29 -17.33
N CYS A 14 -45.57 -39.23 -16.94
CA CYS A 14 -46.46 -39.24 -15.81
C CYS A 14 -47.86 -39.66 -16.30
N SER A 15 -48.39 -40.74 -15.76
CA SER A 15 -49.71 -41.24 -16.06
C SER A 15 -50.83 -40.57 -15.23
N SER A 16 -50.47 -39.75 -14.24
CA SER A 16 -51.44 -39.02 -13.41
C SER A 16 -52.10 -37.91 -14.20
N LEU A 17 -53.44 -37.94 -14.26
CA LEU A 17 -54.27 -36.94 -14.94
C LEU A 17 -54.19 -35.55 -14.30
N THR A 18 -53.86 -35.49 -13.01
CA THR A 18 -53.76 -34.23 -12.23
C THR A 18 -52.34 -33.62 -12.24
N CYS A 19 -51.36 -34.30 -12.80
CA CYS A 19 -49.98 -33.80 -12.83
C CYS A 19 -49.78 -32.78 -13.95
N SER A 20 -49.33 -31.61 -13.63
CA SER A 20 -48.98 -30.55 -14.60
C SER A 20 -47.77 -30.89 -15.48
N ARG A 21 -46.98 -31.89 -15.10
CA ARG A 21 -45.79 -32.36 -15.84
C ARG A 21 -46.04 -33.74 -16.40
N ARG A 22 -46.26 -33.82 -17.69
CA ARG A 22 -46.45 -35.11 -18.39
C ARG A 22 -45.13 -35.85 -18.66
N ILE A 23 -44.00 -35.14 -18.78
CA ILE A 23 -42.70 -35.73 -19.08
C ILE A 23 -41.66 -35.20 -18.10
N PHE A 24 -40.86 -36.08 -17.52
CA PHE A 24 -39.69 -35.72 -16.71
C PHE A 24 -38.50 -36.63 -17.00
N THR A 25 -37.30 -36.12 -16.77
CA THR A 25 -36.07 -36.83 -17.06
C THR A 25 -35.39 -37.22 -15.75
N GLU A 26 -34.80 -38.39 -15.74
CA GLU A 26 -33.95 -38.87 -14.64
C GLU A 26 -32.92 -37.79 -14.24
N ARG A 27 -32.73 -37.63 -12.95
CA ARG A 27 -31.82 -36.67 -12.37
C ARG A 27 -30.65 -37.41 -11.71
N LEU A 28 -29.43 -36.94 -11.93
CA LEU A 28 -28.23 -37.48 -11.33
C LEU A 28 -27.52 -36.35 -10.50
N PRO A 29 -28.12 -35.92 -9.37
CA PRO A 29 -27.70 -34.71 -8.65
C PRO A 29 -26.28 -34.85 -8.11
N GLN A 30 -25.83 -36.05 -7.78
CA GLN A 30 -24.46 -36.30 -7.34
C GLN A 30 -23.44 -36.11 -8.45
N THR A 31 -23.82 -36.29 -9.71
CA THR A 31 -22.92 -36.13 -10.87
C THR A 31 -23.00 -34.71 -11.47
N ALA A 32 -24.22 -34.21 -11.65
CA ALA A 32 -24.46 -32.89 -12.23
C ALA A 32 -25.79 -32.28 -11.77
N ALA A 33 -25.80 -31.02 -11.42
CA ALA A 33 -27.01 -30.29 -11.11
C ALA A 33 -27.88 -30.11 -12.35
N ARG A 34 -29.16 -29.75 -12.15
CA ARG A 34 -30.10 -29.49 -13.24
C ARG A 34 -29.57 -28.41 -14.19
N TYR A 35 -29.57 -28.70 -15.48
CA TYR A 35 -29.05 -27.83 -16.55
C TYR A 35 -27.56 -27.51 -16.44
N ALA A 36 -26.80 -28.22 -15.59
CA ALA A 36 -25.37 -28.00 -15.47
C ALA A 36 -24.61 -28.44 -16.74
N ARG A 37 -23.62 -27.65 -17.13
CA ARG A 37 -22.68 -28.01 -18.22
C ARG A 37 -21.40 -28.62 -17.69
N ARG A 38 -21.30 -28.83 -16.38
CA ARG A 38 -20.15 -29.33 -15.66
C ARG A 38 -20.60 -30.27 -14.55
N THR A 39 -19.76 -31.23 -14.20
CA THR A 39 -20.00 -32.08 -13.05
C THR A 39 -19.89 -31.29 -11.74
N THR A 40 -20.54 -31.78 -10.69
CA THR A 40 -20.45 -31.21 -9.34
C THR A 40 -19.00 -31.11 -8.89
N ARG A 41 -18.23 -32.19 -9.05
CA ARG A 41 -16.79 -32.23 -8.71
C ARG A 41 -15.95 -31.17 -9.45
N LEU A 42 -16.22 -30.95 -10.75
CA LEU A 42 -15.52 -29.91 -11.50
C LEU A 42 -15.88 -28.51 -11.02
N ASN A 43 -17.16 -28.26 -10.67
CA ASN A 43 -17.59 -27.01 -10.12
C ASN A 43 -16.93 -26.71 -8.76
N GLU A 44 -16.84 -27.70 -7.87
CA GLU A 44 -16.16 -27.59 -6.57
C GLU A 44 -14.66 -27.23 -6.75
N ALA A 45 -13.98 -27.96 -7.65
CA ALA A 45 -12.57 -27.64 -7.95
C ALA A 45 -12.39 -26.20 -8.48
N LEU A 46 -13.28 -25.76 -9.39
CA LEU A 46 -13.24 -24.41 -9.93
C LEU A 46 -13.61 -23.36 -8.87
N GLN A 47 -14.52 -23.67 -7.95
CA GLN A 47 -14.84 -22.82 -6.80
C GLN A 47 -13.62 -22.65 -5.88
N GLY A 48 -12.92 -23.73 -5.51
CA GLY A 48 -11.69 -23.65 -4.74
C GLY A 48 -10.61 -22.79 -5.42
N ILE A 49 -10.40 -23.00 -6.73
CA ILE A 49 -9.47 -22.18 -7.53
C ILE A 49 -9.91 -20.71 -7.53
N SER A 50 -11.19 -20.43 -7.68
CA SER A 50 -11.73 -19.08 -7.75
C SER A 50 -11.61 -18.33 -6.42
N LEU A 51 -11.87 -19.00 -5.31
CA LEU A 51 -11.69 -18.44 -3.95
C LEU A 51 -10.23 -18.10 -3.67
N ALA A 52 -9.31 -19.01 -4.03
CA ALA A 52 -7.88 -18.80 -3.80
C ALA A 52 -7.28 -17.69 -4.69
N LEU A 53 -7.59 -17.68 -5.98
CA LEU A 53 -6.88 -16.88 -6.98
C LEU A 53 -7.72 -15.76 -7.63
N GLY A 54 -9.05 -15.78 -7.47
CA GLY A 54 -9.96 -14.87 -8.16
C GLY A 54 -10.17 -15.25 -9.63
N GLY A 55 -10.64 -14.30 -10.45
CA GLY A 55 -11.03 -14.57 -11.84
C GLY A 55 -9.86 -14.89 -12.77
N GLU A 56 -9.02 -13.89 -13.07
CA GLU A 56 -7.99 -13.99 -14.12
C GLU A 56 -6.86 -14.99 -13.79
N ALA A 57 -6.33 -14.93 -12.57
CA ALA A 57 -5.29 -15.87 -12.14
C ALA A 57 -5.84 -17.28 -12.03
N GLY A 58 -7.07 -17.42 -11.52
CA GLY A 58 -7.79 -18.70 -11.44
C GLY A 58 -8.03 -19.31 -12.82
N ALA A 59 -8.48 -18.52 -13.80
CA ALA A 59 -8.69 -19.00 -15.17
C ALA A 59 -7.39 -19.50 -15.82
N ARG A 60 -6.27 -18.81 -15.59
CA ARG A 60 -4.96 -19.26 -16.08
C ARG A 60 -4.53 -20.59 -15.46
N LEU A 61 -4.71 -20.76 -14.15
CA LEU A 61 -4.40 -22.01 -13.48
C LEU A 61 -5.32 -23.14 -13.95
N ALA A 62 -6.64 -22.90 -13.97
CA ALA A 62 -7.63 -23.86 -14.45
C ALA A 62 -7.34 -24.34 -15.88
N ALA A 63 -6.94 -23.43 -16.78
CA ALA A 63 -6.56 -23.78 -18.15
C ALA A 63 -5.33 -24.70 -18.20
N ARG A 64 -4.32 -24.47 -17.36
CA ARG A 64 -3.13 -25.35 -17.25
C ARG A 64 -3.46 -26.73 -16.71
N LEU A 65 -4.47 -26.82 -15.84
CA LEU A 65 -4.97 -28.08 -15.30
C LEU A 65 -5.98 -28.79 -16.24
N GLY A 66 -6.17 -28.30 -17.47
CA GLY A 66 -7.11 -28.86 -18.43
C GLY A 66 -8.58 -28.48 -18.19
N MET A 67 -8.86 -27.62 -17.22
CA MET A 67 -10.20 -27.16 -16.83
C MET A 67 -10.48 -25.76 -17.41
N ALA A 68 -10.45 -25.60 -18.73
CA ALA A 68 -10.62 -24.30 -19.38
C ALA A 68 -11.91 -23.60 -18.99
N VAL A 69 -11.80 -22.38 -18.40
CA VAL A 69 -12.90 -21.56 -17.92
C VAL A 69 -12.53 -20.08 -18.02
N SER A 70 -13.51 -19.19 -18.25
CA SER A 70 -13.27 -17.75 -18.23
C SER A 70 -13.21 -17.20 -16.81
N GLY A 71 -12.41 -16.11 -16.62
CA GLY A 71 -12.36 -15.41 -15.34
C GLY A 71 -13.73 -14.90 -14.88
N ASP A 72 -14.60 -14.49 -15.81
CA ASP A 72 -15.97 -14.05 -15.48
C ASP A 72 -16.83 -15.19 -14.92
N THR A 73 -16.65 -16.40 -15.43
CA THR A 73 -17.36 -17.58 -14.90
C THR A 73 -16.91 -17.88 -13.47
N LEU A 74 -15.59 -17.79 -13.19
CA LEU A 74 -15.07 -17.98 -11.83
C LEU A 74 -15.60 -16.92 -10.86
N LEU A 75 -15.64 -15.64 -11.27
CA LEU A 75 -16.22 -14.56 -10.44
C LEU A 75 -17.72 -14.76 -10.20
N ARG A 76 -18.46 -15.31 -11.18
CA ARG A 76 -19.86 -15.64 -11.03
C ARG A 76 -20.06 -16.77 -10.03
N GLN A 77 -19.21 -17.79 -10.05
CA GLN A 77 -19.24 -18.87 -9.06
C GLN A 77 -18.99 -18.37 -7.63
N ILE A 78 -18.01 -17.45 -7.43
CA ILE A 78 -17.81 -16.83 -6.12
C ILE A 78 -19.08 -16.16 -5.62
N ARG A 79 -19.79 -15.41 -6.48
CA ARG A 79 -21.04 -14.73 -6.11
C ARG A 79 -22.18 -15.66 -5.73
N GLN A 80 -22.18 -16.88 -6.25
CA GLN A 80 -23.18 -17.90 -5.93
C GLN A 80 -22.92 -18.58 -4.57
N LEU A 81 -21.72 -18.41 -4.03
CA LEU A 81 -21.39 -18.91 -2.71
C LEU A 81 -22.04 -18.01 -1.66
N THR A 82 -23.01 -18.53 -0.97
CA THR A 82 -23.58 -17.88 0.22
C THR A 82 -22.61 -18.11 1.37
N ALA A 83 -21.99 -17.05 1.88
CA ALA A 83 -21.28 -17.15 3.14
C ALA A 83 -22.36 -17.32 4.22
N ALA A 84 -22.45 -18.47 4.84
CA ALA A 84 -23.31 -18.67 5.99
C ALA A 84 -22.96 -17.63 7.06
N ASP A 85 -23.96 -16.96 7.61
CA ASP A 85 -23.75 -16.06 8.72
C ASP A 85 -23.38 -16.93 9.94
N GLY A 86 -22.15 -16.72 10.41
CA GLY A 86 -21.69 -17.37 11.64
C GLY A 86 -22.35 -16.74 12.87
N PRO A 87 -22.14 -17.31 14.05
CA PRO A 87 -22.62 -16.70 15.29
C PRO A 87 -22.00 -15.32 15.47
N THR A 88 -22.75 -14.41 16.10
CA THR A 88 -22.26 -13.09 16.48
C THR A 88 -20.99 -13.23 17.33
N PRO A 89 -19.89 -12.50 16.99
CA PRO A 89 -18.68 -12.56 17.79
C PRO A 89 -18.88 -11.86 19.14
N ARG A 90 -18.41 -12.44 20.21
CA ARG A 90 -18.39 -11.81 21.52
C ARG A 90 -17.41 -10.65 21.56
N VAL A 91 -16.24 -10.82 20.90
CA VAL A 91 -15.18 -9.81 20.82
C VAL A 91 -14.96 -9.40 19.36
N LEU A 92 -15.38 -8.18 19.04
CA LEU A 92 -15.35 -7.63 17.68
C LEU A 92 -14.20 -6.65 17.50
N GLY A 93 -13.38 -6.86 16.47
CA GLY A 93 -12.39 -5.90 16.00
C GLY A 93 -12.92 -5.10 14.82
N VAL A 94 -12.74 -3.78 14.84
CA VAL A 94 -13.22 -2.84 13.83
C VAL A 94 -12.07 -1.98 13.33
N ASP A 95 -11.90 -1.89 12.00
CA ASP A 95 -10.88 -1.03 11.40
C ASP A 95 -11.32 -0.55 10.01
N ASP A 96 -10.64 0.47 9.48
CA ASP A 96 -10.88 0.93 8.12
C ASP A 96 -9.99 0.24 7.08
N TRP A 97 -10.47 0.19 5.85
CA TRP A 97 -9.66 -0.21 4.71
C TRP A 97 -9.97 0.63 3.48
N ALA A 98 -8.94 0.96 2.71
CA ALA A 98 -9.07 1.83 1.57
C ALA A 98 -9.51 1.08 0.30
N TRP A 99 -10.67 1.42 -0.26
CA TRP A 99 -11.04 1.10 -1.63
C TRP A 99 -10.12 1.80 -2.62
N LYS A 100 -10.01 3.13 -2.46
CA LYS A 100 -9.10 4.00 -3.18
C LYS A 100 -8.51 4.98 -2.18
N ARG A 101 -7.20 4.83 -1.92
CA ARG A 101 -6.51 5.65 -0.92
C ARG A 101 -6.78 7.14 -1.11
N GLY A 102 -7.18 7.82 -0.04
CA GLY A 102 -7.51 9.24 -0.05
C GLY A 102 -8.91 9.59 -0.56
N HIS A 103 -9.71 8.60 -1.05
CA HIS A 103 -11.01 8.89 -1.65
C HIS A 103 -12.18 8.07 -1.06
N ARG A 104 -12.01 6.77 -0.92
CA ARG A 104 -13.10 5.89 -0.48
C ARG A 104 -12.56 4.81 0.45
N TYR A 105 -13.26 4.65 1.57
CA TYR A 105 -12.94 3.67 2.60
C TYR A 105 -14.15 2.79 2.87
N GLY A 106 -13.94 1.63 3.42
CA GLY A 106 -14.94 0.72 3.98
C GLY A 106 -14.45 0.26 5.36
N THR A 107 -15.29 -0.47 6.08
CA THR A 107 -14.98 -1.04 7.39
C THR A 107 -14.80 -2.56 7.28
N ILE A 108 -13.86 -3.11 8.01
CA ILE A 108 -13.68 -4.55 8.20
C ILE A 108 -14.07 -4.91 9.63
N LEU A 109 -14.83 -5.97 9.77
CA LEU A 109 -15.27 -6.54 11.04
C LEU A 109 -14.62 -7.91 11.22
N VAL A 110 -13.97 -8.12 12.36
CA VAL A 110 -13.17 -9.32 12.64
C VAL A 110 -13.55 -9.88 14.00
N ASP A 111 -13.85 -11.17 14.06
CA ASP A 111 -13.92 -11.93 15.29
C ASP A 111 -12.49 -12.09 15.85
N LEU A 112 -12.19 -11.44 16.98
CA LEU A 112 -10.86 -11.44 17.56
C LEU A 112 -10.52 -12.75 18.29
N GLU A 113 -11.53 -13.51 18.74
CA GLU A 113 -11.32 -14.80 19.38
C GLU A 113 -10.95 -15.85 18.31
N ARG A 114 -11.70 -15.89 17.20
CA ARG A 114 -11.45 -16.84 16.10
C ARG A 114 -10.48 -16.31 15.06
N ARG A 115 -10.11 -15.02 15.12
CA ARG A 115 -9.24 -14.30 14.19
C ARG A 115 -9.72 -14.36 12.73
N ARG A 116 -11.05 -14.35 12.52
CA ARG A 116 -11.70 -14.47 11.23
C ARG A 116 -12.49 -13.21 10.87
N VAL A 117 -12.49 -12.89 9.58
CA VAL A 117 -13.33 -11.79 9.08
C VAL A 117 -14.79 -12.19 9.17
N VAL A 118 -15.58 -11.38 9.87
CA VAL A 118 -17.03 -11.54 10.02
C VAL A 118 -17.74 -10.87 8.86
N ASP A 119 -17.40 -9.60 8.58
CA ASP A 119 -18.04 -8.86 7.51
C ASP A 119 -17.17 -7.70 6.97
N LEU A 120 -17.60 -7.14 5.82
CA LEU A 120 -17.09 -5.91 5.25
C LEU A 120 -18.24 -4.92 5.06
N LEU A 121 -18.14 -3.73 5.63
CA LEU A 121 -19.11 -2.66 5.44
C LEU A 121 -18.66 -1.72 4.29
N PRO A 122 -19.62 -1.11 3.56
CA PRO A 122 -19.33 -0.31 2.36
C PRO A 122 -18.61 1.01 2.62
N ASP A 123 -18.68 1.51 3.84
CA ASP A 123 -18.16 2.79 4.28
C ASP A 123 -17.64 2.72 5.72
N ARG A 124 -17.30 3.88 6.31
CA ARG A 124 -16.83 4.02 7.69
C ARG A 124 -17.75 4.93 8.52
N GLN A 125 -19.03 4.96 8.20
CA GLN A 125 -19.99 5.79 8.87
C GLN A 125 -20.47 5.13 10.18
N ALA A 126 -20.81 5.98 11.17
CA ALA A 126 -21.32 5.50 12.45
C ALA A 126 -22.65 4.72 12.29
N GLU A 127 -23.53 5.20 11.42
CA GLU A 127 -24.83 4.59 11.11
C GLU A 127 -24.69 3.17 10.60
N THR A 128 -23.74 2.96 9.68
CA THR A 128 -23.53 1.64 9.05
C THR A 128 -23.05 0.63 10.08
N LEU A 129 -22.12 1.03 10.95
CA LEU A 129 -21.64 0.18 12.04
C LEU A 129 -22.74 -0.07 13.09
N ALA A 130 -23.47 0.98 13.49
CA ALA A 130 -24.55 0.87 14.46
C ALA A 130 -25.65 -0.10 13.97
N SER A 131 -26.08 0.05 12.72
CA SER A 131 -27.10 -0.84 12.12
C SER A 131 -26.61 -2.29 12.08
N TRP A 132 -25.34 -2.53 11.76
CA TRP A 132 -24.78 -3.88 11.77
C TRP A 132 -24.79 -4.47 13.18
N LEU A 133 -24.36 -3.71 14.19
CA LEU A 133 -24.35 -4.17 15.60
C LEU A 133 -25.75 -4.46 16.12
N GLN A 134 -26.74 -3.66 15.78
CA GLN A 134 -28.16 -3.89 16.14
C GLN A 134 -28.71 -5.19 15.54
N GLN A 135 -28.30 -5.54 14.32
CA GLN A 135 -28.67 -6.79 13.65
C GLN A 135 -27.92 -8.01 14.20
N HIS A 136 -26.82 -7.78 14.92
CA HIS A 136 -25.96 -8.83 15.47
C HIS A 136 -25.77 -8.62 16.98
N PRO A 137 -26.80 -8.84 17.80
CA PRO A 137 -26.73 -8.69 19.25
C PRO A 137 -25.79 -9.73 19.87
N GLY A 138 -25.19 -9.40 21.02
CA GLY A 138 -24.28 -10.30 21.76
C GLY A 138 -22.81 -9.91 21.69
N VAL A 139 -22.45 -8.78 21.06
CA VAL A 139 -21.08 -8.23 21.14
C VAL A 139 -20.85 -7.62 22.51
N GLU A 140 -19.85 -8.13 23.25
CA GLU A 140 -19.47 -7.66 24.60
C GLU A 140 -18.30 -6.69 24.57
N VAL A 141 -17.35 -6.89 23.66
CA VAL A 141 -16.13 -6.07 23.55
C VAL A 141 -15.92 -5.61 22.10
N ILE A 142 -15.66 -4.33 21.90
CA ILE A 142 -15.37 -3.75 20.59
C ILE A 142 -13.97 -3.10 20.60
N SER A 143 -12.98 -3.76 19.97
CA SER A 143 -11.66 -3.18 19.76
C SER A 143 -11.66 -2.35 18.46
N ARG A 144 -11.28 -1.08 18.54
CA ARG A 144 -11.34 -0.12 17.43
C ARG A 144 -10.17 0.87 17.45
N ASP A 145 -9.93 1.51 16.31
CA ASP A 145 -9.15 2.72 16.30
C ASP A 145 -9.89 3.85 17.06
N ARG A 146 -9.21 4.97 17.28
CA ARG A 146 -9.80 6.12 18.00
C ARG A 146 -10.60 7.05 17.08
N ALA A 147 -11.06 6.58 15.92
CA ALA A 147 -11.91 7.36 15.01
C ALA A 147 -13.29 7.61 15.63
N GLY A 148 -13.73 8.88 15.64
CA GLY A 148 -15.01 9.29 16.18
C GLY A 148 -16.22 8.50 15.66
N PRO A 149 -16.34 8.23 14.34
CA PRO A 149 -17.45 7.45 13.80
C PRO A 149 -17.57 6.04 14.38
N TYR A 150 -16.47 5.35 14.64
CA TYR A 150 -16.53 4.00 15.23
C TYR A 150 -16.90 4.03 16.71
N ALA A 151 -16.43 5.03 17.46
CA ALA A 151 -16.84 5.24 18.83
C ALA A 151 -18.35 5.51 18.95
N ASP A 152 -18.88 6.35 18.06
CA ASP A 152 -20.29 6.69 18.02
C ASP A 152 -21.14 5.50 17.53
N GLY A 153 -20.74 4.84 16.45
CA GLY A 153 -21.41 3.66 15.94
C GLY A 153 -21.51 2.52 16.97
N ALA A 154 -20.43 2.27 17.70
CA ALA A 154 -20.39 1.28 18.78
C ALA A 154 -21.34 1.66 19.93
N ARG A 155 -21.34 2.94 20.37
CA ARG A 155 -22.21 3.43 21.43
C ARG A 155 -23.71 3.30 21.07
N ARG A 156 -24.06 3.56 19.80
CA ARG A 156 -25.44 3.52 19.30
C ARG A 156 -25.91 2.11 18.97
N GLY A 157 -25.00 1.26 18.48
CA GLY A 157 -25.34 -0.10 18.03
C GLY A 157 -25.23 -1.17 19.11
N ALA A 158 -24.29 -1.03 20.06
CA ALA A 158 -24.07 -1.95 21.15
C ALA A 158 -23.66 -1.17 22.42
N PRO A 159 -24.59 -0.44 23.06
CA PRO A 159 -24.30 0.45 24.19
C PRO A 159 -23.71 -0.27 25.40
N GLN A 160 -24.01 -1.57 25.57
CA GLN A 160 -23.49 -2.43 26.65
C GLN A 160 -22.05 -2.92 26.37
N ALA A 161 -21.58 -2.84 25.10
CA ALA A 161 -20.28 -3.36 24.75
C ALA A 161 -19.16 -2.46 25.26
N ARG A 162 -18.13 -3.06 25.87
CA ARG A 162 -16.92 -2.37 26.32
C ARG A 162 -16.06 -1.99 25.12
N GLN A 163 -15.83 -0.70 24.92
CA GLN A 163 -14.96 -0.24 23.84
C GLN A 163 -13.50 -0.24 24.26
N VAL A 164 -12.60 -0.74 23.40
CA VAL A 164 -11.16 -0.90 23.62
C VAL A 164 -10.39 -0.19 22.53
N ALA A 165 -9.56 0.80 22.87
CA ALA A 165 -8.73 1.51 21.92
C ALA A 165 -7.57 0.61 21.43
N GLY A 166 -7.26 0.67 20.13
CA GLY A 166 -6.13 -0.06 19.57
C GLY A 166 -4.80 0.42 20.12
N ARG A 167 -4.06 -0.42 20.87
CA ARG A 167 -2.76 -0.08 21.48
C ARG A 167 -1.73 0.43 20.46
N TRP A 168 -1.69 -0.18 19.28
CA TRP A 168 -0.81 0.30 18.21
C TRP A 168 -1.12 1.75 17.81
N HIS A 169 -2.40 2.11 17.70
CA HIS A 169 -2.83 3.47 17.38
C HIS A 169 -2.46 4.46 18.50
N LEU A 170 -2.49 4.05 19.76
CA LEU A 170 -2.01 4.87 20.88
C LEU A 170 -0.53 5.20 20.71
N LEU A 171 0.30 4.18 20.46
CA LEU A 171 1.74 4.36 20.26
C LEU A 171 2.08 5.14 18.97
N ALA A 172 1.37 4.89 17.88
CA ALA A 172 1.55 5.60 16.61
C ALA A 172 1.19 7.09 16.75
N ASN A 173 0.07 7.42 17.40
CA ASN A 173 -0.35 8.78 17.66
C ASN A 173 0.62 9.52 18.60
N PHE A 174 1.17 8.82 19.59
CA PHE A 174 2.19 9.40 20.46
C PHE A 174 3.50 9.66 19.69
N SER A 175 3.93 8.73 18.87
CA SER A 175 5.11 8.93 18.00
C SER A 175 4.94 10.13 17.06
N GLU A 176 3.74 10.33 16.53
CA GLU A 176 3.42 11.50 15.70
C GLU A 176 3.45 12.79 16.53
N CYS A 177 2.95 12.78 17.78
CA CYS A 177 3.04 13.89 18.71
C CYS A 177 4.50 14.30 18.97
N VAL A 178 5.39 13.34 19.25
CA VAL A 178 6.82 13.59 19.43
C VAL A 178 7.47 14.13 18.15
N ARG A 179 7.07 13.61 16.98
CA ARG A 179 7.54 14.12 15.68
C ARG A 179 7.14 15.60 15.48
N GLU A 180 5.88 15.95 15.79
CA GLU A 180 5.38 17.34 15.68
C GLU A 180 6.12 18.26 16.64
N TRP A 181 6.37 17.80 17.85
CA TRP A 181 7.15 18.52 18.84
C TRP A 181 8.57 18.79 18.32
N LEU A 182 9.27 17.79 17.79
CA LEU A 182 10.61 17.93 17.20
C LEU A 182 10.62 18.81 15.93
N GLU A 183 9.54 18.82 15.15
CA GLU A 183 9.41 19.71 14.00
C GLU A 183 9.39 21.18 14.44
N ARG A 184 8.69 21.50 15.53
CA ARG A 184 8.68 22.84 16.13
C ARG A 184 10.03 23.20 16.72
N HIS A 185 10.72 22.26 17.34
CA HIS A 185 11.99 22.46 18.02
C HIS A 185 13.18 21.99 17.14
N ARG A 186 13.06 22.16 15.83
CA ARG A 186 14.09 21.72 14.88
C ARG A 186 15.53 22.25 15.16
N PRO A 187 15.74 23.46 15.68
CA PRO A 187 17.09 23.93 16.08
C PRO A 187 17.77 23.01 17.10
N LEU A 188 17.04 22.36 18.00
CA LEU A 188 17.62 21.43 18.99
C LEU A 188 18.27 20.21 18.31
N LEU A 189 17.71 19.76 17.17
CA LEU A 189 18.32 18.66 16.38
C LEU A 189 19.68 19.09 15.78
N GLN A 190 19.86 20.37 15.47
CA GLN A 190 21.12 20.92 14.99
C GLN A 190 22.14 21.00 16.12
N GLN A 191 21.74 21.42 17.30
CA GLN A 191 22.60 21.50 18.50
C GLN A 191 23.13 20.12 18.94
N ALA A 192 22.32 19.07 18.76
CA ALA A 192 22.72 17.71 19.09
C ALA A 192 23.70 17.08 18.08
N MET A 193 23.99 17.74 16.95
CA MET A 193 24.98 17.26 15.99
C MET A 193 26.39 17.41 16.57
N PRO A 194 27.31 16.48 16.28
CA PRO A 194 28.71 16.68 16.62
C PRO A 194 29.24 17.97 15.95
N PRO A 195 30.11 18.72 16.60
CA PRO A 195 30.75 19.85 15.95
C PRO A 195 31.43 19.36 14.67
N ALA A 196 31.31 20.15 13.61
CA ALA A 196 32.03 19.82 12.36
C ALA A 196 33.49 19.62 12.67
N PRO A 197 34.14 18.55 12.20
CA PRO A 197 35.54 18.34 12.45
C PRO A 197 36.32 19.56 11.94
N THR A 198 37.03 20.22 12.83
CA THR A 198 37.97 21.33 12.51
C THR A 198 39.00 20.74 11.58
N ARG A 199 38.88 21.00 10.27
CA ARG A 199 39.90 20.62 9.31
C ARG A 199 41.13 21.45 9.59
N GLN A 200 42.17 20.85 10.20
CA GLN A 200 43.51 21.33 10.00
C GLN A 200 43.84 21.14 8.51
N PRO A 201 44.51 22.09 7.85
CA PRO A 201 44.88 21.94 6.46
C PRO A 201 46.05 20.93 6.39
N GLU A 202 45.75 19.65 6.40
CA GLU A 202 46.71 18.63 6.05
C GLU A 202 46.90 18.60 4.54
N SER A 203 48.20 18.68 4.16
CA SER A 203 48.78 18.61 2.83
C SER A 203 48.00 17.69 1.87
N ALA A 204 47.70 18.24 0.70
CA ALA A 204 47.06 17.55 -0.40
C ALA A 204 47.87 16.30 -0.83
N ILE A 205 47.44 15.13 -0.43
CA ILE A 205 47.85 13.86 -1.04
C ILE A 205 47.02 13.71 -2.33
N PRO A 206 47.60 13.47 -3.51
CA PRO A 206 46.86 13.27 -4.74
C PRO A 206 46.03 11.98 -4.61
N VAL A 207 44.74 12.13 -4.47
CA VAL A 207 43.81 10.99 -4.44
C VAL A 207 43.65 10.48 -5.87
N ALA A 208 44.06 9.24 -6.09
CA ALA A 208 43.81 8.49 -7.31
C ALA A 208 42.34 8.60 -7.69
N HIS A 209 42.08 8.82 -8.98
CA HIS A 209 40.74 8.98 -9.56
C HIS A 209 39.83 7.85 -9.12
N ALA A 210 38.91 8.13 -8.19
CA ALA A 210 37.82 7.25 -7.86
C ALA A 210 36.89 7.19 -9.08
N ILE A 211 36.79 6.04 -9.69
CA ILE A 211 35.86 5.73 -10.78
C ILE A 211 34.44 6.13 -10.34
N PRO A 212 33.72 7.02 -11.05
CA PRO A 212 32.40 7.42 -10.65
C PRO A 212 31.49 6.19 -10.66
N LYS A 213 30.91 5.83 -9.53
CA LYS A 213 29.85 4.80 -9.45
C LYS A 213 28.71 5.26 -10.35
N GLN A 214 28.61 4.68 -11.54
CA GLN A 214 27.48 4.89 -12.45
C GLN A 214 26.20 4.55 -11.69
N LYS A 215 25.34 5.55 -11.47
CA LYS A 215 23.99 5.32 -10.95
C LYS A 215 23.31 4.32 -11.86
N GLY A 216 22.96 3.16 -11.33
CA GLY A 216 22.31 2.11 -12.08
C GLY A 216 21.07 2.64 -12.80
N LYS A 217 20.99 2.32 -14.10
CA LYS A 217 19.88 2.72 -14.98
C LYS A 217 18.55 2.43 -14.33
N ASN A 218 17.61 3.37 -14.37
CA ASN A 218 16.28 3.15 -13.84
C ASN A 218 15.52 2.08 -14.65
N ARG A 219 14.44 1.52 -14.10
CA ARG A 219 13.64 0.46 -14.73
C ARG A 219 13.22 0.80 -16.17
N TRP A 220 12.87 2.05 -16.43
CA TRP A 220 12.40 2.51 -17.75
C TRP A 220 13.55 2.61 -18.77
N GLN A 221 14.72 3.06 -18.33
CA GLN A 221 15.92 3.10 -19.15
C GLN A 221 16.36 1.69 -19.54
N ARG A 222 16.41 0.75 -18.58
CA ARG A 222 16.69 -0.67 -18.87
C ARG A 222 15.70 -1.28 -19.85
N LEU A 223 14.40 -0.97 -19.70
CA LEU A 223 13.38 -1.47 -20.62
C LEU A 223 13.51 -0.88 -22.01
N ALA A 224 13.86 0.41 -22.13
CA ALA A 224 14.09 1.08 -23.41
C ALA A 224 15.30 0.46 -24.14
N GLU A 225 16.39 0.21 -23.43
CA GLU A 225 17.58 -0.46 -23.97
C GLU A 225 17.30 -1.89 -24.41
N GLN A 226 16.56 -2.66 -23.63
CA GLN A 226 16.14 -4.02 -24.03
C GLN A 226 15.29 -4.00 -25.30
N ARG A 227 14.37 -3.03 -25.44
CA ARG A 227 13.56 -2.86 -26.64
C ARG A 227 14.42 -2.44 -27.84
N ARG A 228 15.40 -1.57 -27.63
CA ARG A 228 16.37 -1.17 -28.67
C ARG A 228 17.22 -2.37 -29.11
N ALA A 229 17.79 -3.12 -28.17
CA ALA A 229 18.60 -4.31 -28.44
C ALA A 229 17.80 -5.37 -29.23
N ARG A 230 16.56 -5.65 -28.85
CA ARG A 230 15.67 -6.55 -29.59
C ARG A 230 15.40 -6.08 -31.03
N ARG A 231 15.26 -4.78 -31.25
CA ARG A 231 15.08 -4.23 -32.60
C ARG A 231 16.35 -4.34 -33.42
N LEU A 232 17.51 -4.07 -32.83
CA LEU A 232 18.83 -4.19 -33.48
C LEU A 232 19.09 -5.64 -33.90
N ALA A 233 18.90 -6.58 -33.01
CA ALA A 233 19.04 -8.02 -33.31
C ALA A 233 18.13 -8.45 -34.50
N ARG A 234 16.89 -7.97 -34.50
CA ARG A 234 15.95 -8.25 -35.59
C ARG A 234 16.35 -7.59 -36.91
N TYR A 235 16.91 -6.39 -36.89
CA TYR A 235 17.48 -5.74 -38.06
C TYR A 235 18.66 -6.54 -38.62
N GLN A 236 19.56 -7.00 -37.78
CA GLN A 236 20.70 -7.84 -38.16
C GLN A 236 20.24 -9.16 -38.77
N GLN A 237 19.26 -9.83 -38.19
CA GLN A 237 18.68 -11.07 -38.72
C GLN A 237 18.05 -10.86 -40.11
N VAL A 238 17.35 -9.76 -40.34
CA VAL A 238 16.78 -9.44 -41.66
C VAL A 238 17.88 -9.25 -42.71
N ARG A 239 18.96 -8.54 -42.39
CA ARG A 239 20.11 -8.33 -43.25
C ARG A 239 20.81 -9.66 -43.58
N GLN A 240 21.06 -10.49 -42.59
CA GLN A 240 21.70 -11.80 -42.72
C GLN A 240 20.90 -12.74 -43.62
N LEU A 241 19.58 -12.85 -43.40
CA LEU A 241 18.71 -13.68 -44.24
C LEU A 241 18.64 -13.16 -45.69
N ARG A 242 18.71 -11.84 -45.89
CA ARG A 242 18.79 -11.27 -47.22
C ARG A 242 20.09 -11.62 -47.95
N GLN A 243 21.22 -11.57 -47.24
CA GLN A 243 22.53 -11.99 -47.79
C GLN A 243 22.56 -13.48 -48.14
N GLN A 244 21.78 -14.31 -47.43
CA GLN A 244 21.60 -15.74 -47.70
C GLN A 244 20.61 -15.98 -48.89
N GLY A 245 20.15 -14.94 -49.61
CA GLY A 245 19.31 -15.07 -50.79
C GLY A 245 17.80 -15.17 -50.50
N HIS A 246 17.35 -15.11 -49.23
CA HIS A 246 15.93 -15.23 -48.93
C HIS A 246 15.10 -14.04 -49.46
N SER A 247 13.92 -14.35 -49.99
CA SER A 247 12.97 -13.32 -50.44
C SER A 247 12.34 -12.57 -49.25
N GLU A 248 11.88 -11.33 -49.43
CA GLU A 248 11.20 -10.54 -48.42
C GLU A 248 10.00 -11.28 -47.76
N ARG A 249 9.28 -12.09 -48.57
CA ARG A 249 8.15 -12.90 -48.07
C ARG A 249 8.63 -14.02 -47.15
N ALA A 250 9.72 -14.70 -47.51
CA ALA A 250 10.33 -15.75 -46.72
C ALA A 250 10.84 -15.20 -45.38
N ILE A 251 11.58 -14.07 -45.40
CA ILE A 251 12.09 -13.37 -44.22
C ILE A 251 10.94 -12.95 -43.30
N ALA A 252 9.90 -12.33 -43.88
CA ALA A 252 8.73 -11.89 -43.09
C ALA A 252 8.04 -13.05 -42.37
N ARG A 253 7.90 -14.21 -43.04
CA ARG A 253 7.31 -15.44 -42.49
C ARG A 253 8.18 -16.04 -41.43
N GLN A 254 9.47 -16.18 -41.67
CA GLN A 254 10.43 -16.81 -40.75
C GLN A 254 10.58 -16.00 -39.44
N LEU A 255 10.70 -14.68 -39.54
CA LEU A 255 10.85 -13.80 -38.37
C LEU A 255 9.51 -13.34 -37.75
N ARG A 256 8.37 -13.77 -38.31
CA ARG A 256 7.02 -13.38 -37.89
C ARG A 256 6.84 -11.86 -37.77
N ILE A 257 7.29 -11.11 -38.80
CA ILE A 257 7.17 -9.67 -38.90
C ILE A 257 6.49 -9.27 -40.19
N SER A 258 5.92 -8.06 -40.26
CA SER A 258 5.28 -7.59 -41.49
C SER A 258 6.30 -7.30 -42.60
N ARG A 259 5.94 -7.55 -43.84
CA ARG A 259 6.76 -7.21 -45.01
C ARG A 259 7.17 -5.71 -45.05
N LYS A 260 6.30 -4.84 -44.55
CA LYS A 260 6.61 -3.41 -44.42
C LYS A 260 7.81 -3.15 -43.51
N VAL A 261 7.97 -3.93 -42.43
CA VAL A 261 9.13 -3.85 -41.53
C VAL A 261 10.38 -4.40 -42.20
N VAL A 262 10.28 -5.51 -42.96
CA VAL A 262 11.41 -6.08 -43.71
C VAL A 262 11.93 -5.05 -44.73
N ARG A 263 11.06 -4.47 -45.56
CA ARG A 263 11.44 -3.43 -46.56
C ARG A 263 12.10 -2.22 -45.89
N ARG A 264 11.53 -1.71 -44.81
CA ARG A 264 12.13 -0.59 -44.05
C ARG A 264 13.53 -0.90 -43.55
N PHE A 265 13.77 -2.12 -43.07
CA PHE A 265 15.08 -2.53 -42.61
C PHE A 265 16.08 -2.75 -43.71
N LEU A 266 15.65 -3.24 -44.88
CA LEU A 266 16.50 -3.42 -46.05
C LEU A 266 16.84 -2.11 -46.75
N ALA A 267 15.90 -1.16 -46.80
CA ALA A 267 16.10 0.17 -47.37
C ALA A 267 16.99 1.07 -46.52
N ALA A 268 17.12 0.80 -45.21
CA ALA A 268 17.93 1.63 -44.33
C ALA A 268 19.42 1.29 -44.45
N PRO A 269 20.32 2.27 -44.73
CA PRO A 269 21.76 2.03 -44.82
C PRO A 269 22.37 1.62 -43.48
N ALA A 270 21.82 2.11 -42.38
CA ALA A 270 22.20 1.78 -41.01
C ALA A 270 20.95 1.43 -40.18
N PHE A 271 21.13 0.97 -38.96
CA PHE A 271 20.01 0.65 -38.07
C PHE A 271 19.13 1.88 -37.82
N PRO A 272 17.84 1.86 -38.21
CA PRO A 272 16.97 3.02 -38.05
C PRO A 272 16.59 3.22 -36.60
N GLU A 273 17.23 4.18 -35.96
CA GLU A 273 16.88 4.60 -34.60
C GLU A 273 15.46 5.22 -34.56
N ARG A 274 14.81 5.12 -33.42
CA ARG A 274 13.55 5.84 -33.22
C ARG A 274 13.85 7.32 -33.00
N ALA A 275 13.18 8.19 -33.73
CA ALA A 275 13.21 9.61 -33.46
C ALA A 275 12.86 9.88 -32.00
N ALA A 276 13.58 10.81 -31.37
CA ALA A 276 13.23 11.31 -30.05
C ALA A 276 11.80 11.88 -30.12
N ARG A 277 10.99 11.58 -29.09
CA ARG A 277 9.68 12.24 -29.00
C ARG A 277 9.88 13.74 -28.82
N PRO A 278 9.15 14.59 -29.54
CA PRO A 278 9.19 16.02 -29.27
C PRO A 278 8.82 16.27 -27.80
N PRO A 279 9.43 17.28 -27.15
CA PRO A 279 9.11 17.63 -25.79
C PRO A 279 7.61 17.93 -25.66
N ARG A 280 6.99 17.35 -24.65
CA ARG A 280 5.56 17.60 -24.39
C ARG A 280 5.40 19.04 -23.89
N VAL A 281 4.57 19.81 -24.56
CA VAL A 281 4.10 21.08 -24.03
C VAL A 281 3.32 20.79 -22.74
N THR A 282 3.76 21.38 -21.65
CA THR A 282 3.16 21.22 -20.30
C THR A 282 2.68 22.58 -19.79
N LEU A 283 1.88 22.60 -18.72
CA LEU A 283 1.49 23.86 -18.05
C LEU A 283 2.69 24.68 -17.57
N LEU A 284 3.85 24.06 -17.42
CA LEU A 284 5.08 24.71 -17.00
C LEU A 284 5.83 25.36 -18.18
N THR A 285 5.57 24.93 -19.41
CA THR A 285 6.30 25.39 -20.61
C THR A 285 6.33 26.91 -20.76
N PRO A 286 5.24 27.68 -20.53
CA PRO A 286 5.27 29.13 -20.65
C PRO A 286 6.18 29.83 -19.62
N TYR A 287 6.53 29.14 -18.52
CA TYR A 287 7.32 29.69 -17.42
C TYR A 287 8.78 29.26 -17.46
N HIS A 288 9.21 28.49 -18.47
CA HIS A 288 10.59 27.98 -18.55
C HIS A 288 11.63 29.10 -18.59
N GLU A 289 11.42 30.11 -19.40
CA GLU A 289 12.36 31.26 -19.51
C GLU A 289 12.44 32.04 -18.19
N TYR A 290 11.30 32.27 -17.55
CA TYR A 290 11.26 32.94 -16.24
C TYR A 290 12.02 32.11 -15.19
N LEU A 291 11.76 30.84 -15.11
CA LEU A 291 12.44 29.93 -14.17
C LEU A 291 13.94 29.86 -14.42
N GLN A 292 14.36 29.83 -15.70
CA GLN A 292 15.77 29.79 -16.08
C GLN A 292 16.48 31.10 -15.69
N ARG A 293 15.89 32.26 -15.96
CA ARG A 293 16.40 33.54 -15.54
C ARG A 293 16.57 33.63 -14.03
N ARG A 294 15.52 33.27 -13.26
CA ARG A 294 15.56 33.30 -11.80
C ARG A 294 16.59 32.34 -11.23
N TRP A 295 16.80 31.19 -11.92
CA TRP A 295 17.85 30.25 -11.56
C TRP A 295 19.24 30.83 -11.73
N THR A 296 19.55 31.49 -12.84
CA THR A 296 20.81 32.15 -13.09
C THR A 296 21.04 33.38 -12.18
N GLU A 297 19.98 34.02 -11.70
CA GLU A 297 20.02 35.07 -10.67
C GLU A 297 20.29 34.52 -9.26
N GLY A 298 20.49 33.19 -9.09
CA GLY A 298 20.83 32.55 -7.82
C GLY A 298 19.63 32.03 -7.00
N CYS A 299 18.41 32.10 -7.52
CA CYS A 299 17.25 31.55 -6.83
C CYS A 299 17.12 30.04 -7.06
N HIS A 300 17.80 29.22 -6.26
CA HIS A 300 17.79 27.76 -6.37
C HIS A 300 16.70 27.08 -5.52
N ASN A 301 15.79 27.87 -4.90
CA ASN A 301 14.71 27.36 -4.07
C ASN A 301 13.44 27.09 -4.87
N ALA A 302 13.17 25.81 -5.19
CA ALA A 302 12.01 25.40 -5.97
C ALA A 302 10.64 25.79 -5.35
N ALA A 303 10.57 25.98 -4.03
CA ALA A 303 9.32 26.41 -3.38
C ALA A 303 9.10 27.92 -3.58
N GLN A 304 10.15 28.72 -3.63
CA GLN A 304 10.09 30.14 -3.96
C GLN A 304 9.73 30.32 -5.44
N LEU A 305 10.44 29.64 -6.33
CA LEU A 305 10.14 29.65 -7.78
C LEU A 305 8.69 29.26 -8.08
N LEU A 306 8.15 28.27 -7.37
CA LEU A 306 6.73 27.91 -7.47
C LEU A 306 5.82 29.04 -7.05
N ARG A 307 6.10 29.76 -5.94
CA ARG A 307 5.29 30.89 -5.49
C ARG A 307 5.27 32.02 -6.52
N GLU A 308 6.45 32.34 -7.07
CA GLU A 308 6.61 33.39 -8.07
C GLU A 308 5.81 33.11 -9.35
N ILE A 309 5.92 31.88 -9.93
CA ILE A 309 5.13 31.53 -11.12
C ILE A 309 3.64 31.31 -10.83
N SER A 310 3.28 30.97 -9.58
CA SER A 310 1.86 30.87 -9.20
C SER A 310 1.19 32.24 -9.18
N GLN A 311 1.91 33.30 -8.78
CA GLN A 311 1.45 34.68 -8.90
C GLN A 311 1.26 35.12 -10.36
N GLN A 312 2.04 34.53 -11.29
CA GLN A 312 1.91 34.73 -12.73
C GLN A 312 0.87 33.82 -13.40
N GLY A 313 0.07 33.08 -12.60
CA GLY A 313 -1.03 32.26 -13.12
C GLY A 313 -0.74 30.76 -13.30
N TYR A 314 0.42 30.25 -12.85
CA TYR A 314 0.69 28.82 -12.90
C TYR A 314 -0.20 28.06 -11.92
N ARG A 315 -1.02 27.12 -12.46
CA ARG A 315 -1.94 26.25 -11.68
C ARG A 315 -1.51 24.78 -11.63
N GLY A 316 -0.26 24.50 -11.96
CA GLY A 316 0.26 23.14 -11.99
C GLY A 316 0.77 22.66 -10.63
N LYS A 317 1.31 21.44 -10.58
CA LYS A 317 1.77 20.80 -9.34
C LYS A 317 3.21 21.18 -9.00
N ARG A 318 3.49 21.30 -7.68
CA ARG A 318 4.86 21.50 -7.15
C ARG A 318 5.86 20.45 -7.65
N SER A 319 5.40 19.20 -7.86
CA SER A 319 6.25 18.12 -8.37
C SER A 319 6.80 18.38 -9.77
N ALA A 320 6.09 19.10 -10.62
CA ALA A 320 6.55 19.47 -11.96
C ALA A 320 7.68 20.50 -11.90
N VAL A 321 7.55 21.53 -11.06
CA VAL A 321 8.61 22.53 -10.83
C VAL A 321 9.85 21.88 -10.21
N ASN A 322 9.67 21.03 -9.18
CA ASN A 322 10.78 20.31 -8.57
C ASN A 322 11.52 19.39 -9.56
N ALA A 323 10.79 18.69 -10.45
CA ALA A 323 11.40 17.85 -11.48
C ALA A 323 12.20 18.67 -12.51
N PHE A 324 11.68 19.81 -12.89
CA PHE A 324 12.32 20.72 -13.84
C PHE A 324 13.61 21.32 -13.28
N VAL A 325 13.57 21.87 -12.08
CA VAL A 325 14.73 22.43 -11.37
C VAL A 325 15.77 21.35 -11.02
N ALA A 326 15.34 20.11 -10.76
CA ALA A 326 16.25 18.99 -10.50
C ALA A 326 17.14 18.64 -11.70
N GLU A 327 16.73 18.97 -12.91
CA GLU A 327 17.56 18.79 -14.11
C GLU A 327 18.71 19.80 -14.15
N TRP A 328 18.45 21.05 -13.85
CA TRP A 328 19.50 22.08 -13.76
C TRP A 328 20.49 21.82 -12.64
N ARG A 329 20.05 21.36 -11.48
CA ARG A 329 20.95 20.93 -10.39
C ARG A 329 21.90 19.80 -10.78
N ARG A 330 21.58 19.06 -11.86
CA ARG A 330 22.43 17.99 -12.40
C ARG A 330 23.39 18.47 -13.48
N THR A 331 23.06 19.56 -14.19
CA THR A 331 23.84 20.11 -15.30
C THR A 331 24.82 21.21 -14.87
N GLU A 332 24.60 21.83 -13.72
CA GLU A 332 25.64 22.65 -13.08
C GLU A 332 26.74 21.74 -12.51
N ASP A 333 27.61 21.25 -13.40
CA ASP A 333 28.89 20.66 -13.05
C ASP A 333 29.82 21.79 -12.53
N GLN A 334 29.53 22.27 -11.34
CA GLN A 334 30.64 22.63 -10.46
C GLN A 334 31.31 21.32 -10.06
N PRO A 335 32.65 21.23 -10.03
CA PRO A 335 33.32 20.12 -9.39
C PRO A 335 32.77 20.11 -7.96
N VAL A 336 31.72 19.28 -7.74
CA VAL A 336 31.32 18.92 -6.39
C VAL A 336 32.56 18.22 -5.88
N VAL A 337 33.34 18.93 -5.11
CA VAL A 337 34.20 18.33 -4.10
C VAL A 337 33.18 17.47 -3.33
N LEU A 338 33.09 16.23 -3.75
CA LEU A 338 32.46 15.17 -2.96
C LEU A 338 33.41 15.02 -1.76
N SER A 339 33.36 16.00 -0.84
CA SER A 339 33.59 15.65 0.54
C SER A 339 32.73 14.45 0.74
N ALA A 340 33.32 13.30 1.04
CA ALA A 340 32.63 12.15 1.56
C ALA A 340 31.65 12.75 2.57
N ARG A 341 30.39 12.92 2.17
CA ARG A 341 29.36 13.48 3.05
C ARG A 341 29.18 12.44 4.09
N ASP A 342 29.82 12.66 5.21
CA ASP A 342 29.55 11.94 6.42
C ASP A 342 28.02 11.83 6.51
N PRO A 343 27.43 10.64 6.57
CA PRO A 343 25.99 10.48 6.73
C PRO A 343 25.43 11.32 7.88
N LEU A 344 26.26 11.68 8.84
CA LEU A 344 25.97 12.51 10.00
C LEU A 344 26.02 14.03 9.75
N SER A 345 26.47 14.51 8.58
CA SER A 345 26.57 15.96 8.30
C SER A 345 25.20 16.63 7.99
N ARG A 346 24.11 15.87 7.91
CA ARG A 346 22.74 16.40 7.74
C ARG A 346 21.99 16.35 9.05
N THR A 347 21.45 17.48 9.50
CA THR A 347 20.47 17.50 10.59
C THR A 347 19.43 16.40 10.38
N PRO A 348 19.29 15.45 11.30
CA PRO A 348 18.34 14.34 11.19
C PRO A 348 16.91 14.84 11.01
N SER A 349 16.10 14.09 10.29
CA SER A 349 14.68 14.45 10.18
C SER A 349 14.00 14.28 11.53
N PRO A 350 13.03 15.14 11.90
CA PRO A 350 12.25 15.00 13.13
C PRO A 350 11.61 13.62 13.28
N ARG A 351 11.19 13.02 12.17
CA ARG A 351 10.63 11.66 12.15
C ARG A 351 11.64 10.60 12.56
N TRP A 352 12.86 10.70 12.06
CA TRP A 352 13.93 9.76 12.42
C TRP A 352 14.37 9.97 13.87
N ALA A 353 14.49 11.22 14.32
CA ALA A 353 14.84 11.53 15.70
C ALA A 353 13.75 11.05 16.68
N ALA A 354 12.46 11.26 16.38
CA ALA A 354 11.34 10.72 17.16
C ALA A 354 11.39 9.19 17.26
N PHE A 355 11.65 8.53 16.13
CA PHE A 355 11.80 7.08 16.12
C PHE A 355 12.93 6.61 17.05
N LEU A 356 14.10 7.25 17.02
CA LEU A 356 15.23 6.90 17.87
C LEU A 356 14.96 7.18 19.35
N LEU A 357 14.35 8.34 19.67
CA LEU A 357 14.02 8.68 21.06
C LEU A 357 13.08 7.66 21.72
N LEU A 358 12.16 7.10 20.92
CA LEU A 358 11.14 6.15 21.38
C LEU A 358 11.56 4.68 21.25
N GLN A 359 12.64 4.40 20.50
CA GLN A 359 13.17 3.04 20.35
C GLN A 359 13.90 2.61 21.63
N PRO A 360 13.80 1.34 22.06
CA PRO A 360 14.62 0.78 23.15
C PRO A 360 16.12 0.91 22.86
N ALA A 361 16.92 1.13 23.90
CA ALA A 361 18.37 1.35 23.78
C ALA A 361 19.09 0.16 23.11
N GLU A 362 18.67 -1.07 23.43
CA GLU A 362 19.23 -2.32 22.92
C GLU A 362 19.08 -2.48 21.39
N LYS A 363 18.16 -1.73 20.78
CA LYS A 363 17.91 -1.76 19.33
C LYS A 363 18.61 -0.64 18.57
N ARG A 364 19.40 0.19 19.27
CA ARG A 364 20.14 1.30 18.67
C ARG A 364 21.57 0.87 18.36
N THR A 365 22.13 1.40 17.26
CA THR A 365 23.59 1.32 17.04
C THR A 365 24.30 2.27 17.99
N SER A 366 25.62 2.10 18.17
CA SER A 366 26.45 2.99 19.00
C SER A 366 26.36 4.44 18.57
N GLU A 367 26.34 4.71 17.26
CA GLU A 367 26.19 6.06 16.69
C GLU A 367 24.82 6.66 16.98
N GLN A 368 23.76 5.85 16.84
CA GLN A 368 22.40 6.25 17.18
C GLN A 368 22.25 6.56 18.67
N GLN A 369 22.84 5.74 19.53
CA GLN A 369 22.85 5.96 20.97
C GLN A 369 23.58 7.26 21.32
N SER A 370 24.77 7.48 20.78
CA SER A 370 25.54 8.73 20.98
C SER A 370 24.77 9.98 20.54
N PHE A 371 24.00 9.89 19.44
CA PHE A 371 23.13 10.97 19.00
C PHE A 371 21.98 11.20 20.00
N VAL A 372 21.30 10.16 20.43
CA VAL A 372 20.23 10.24 21.44
C VAL A 372 20.74 10.82 22.75
N ASP A 373 21.92 10.40 23.21
CA ASP A 373 22.53 10.90 24.44
C ASP A 373 22.81 12.41 24.38
N ARG A 374 23.35 12.90 23.25
CA ARG A 374 23.53 14.35 23.04
C ARG A 374 22.21 15.09 23.02
N LEU A 375 21.21 14.52 22.33
CA LEU A 375 19.90 15.15 22.17
C LEU A 375 19.15 15.22 23.51
N THR A 376 19.21 14.18 24.34
CA THR A 376 18.52 14.13 25.63
C THR A 376 19.20 14.94 26.73
N ARG A 377 20.46 15.37 26.57
CA ARG A 377 21.10 16.37 27.43
C ARG A 377 20.41 17.73 27.39
N LEU A 378 19.70 18.03 26.31
CA LEU A 378 18.86 19.20 26.21
C LEU A 378 17.60 18.97 27.07
N ALA A 379 17.42 19.76 28.13
CA ALA A 379 16.40 19.50 29.19
C ALA A 379 15.00 19.26 28.62
N ALA A 380 14.54 20.06 27.67
CA ALA A 380 13.23 19.88 27.04
C ALA A 380 13.12 18.55 26.29
N VAL A 381 14.17 18.12 25.57
CA VAL A 381 14.18 16.83 24.88
C VAL A 381 14.26 15.67 25.89
N GLY A 382 15.05 15.82 26.93
CA GLY A 382 15.15 14.83 28.02
C GLY A 382 13.79 14.53 28.63
N LEU A 383 13.02 15.56 28.95
CA LEU A 383 11.67 15.44 29.50
C LEU A 383 10.73 14.70 28.52
N VAL A 384 10.70 15.14 27.24
CA VAL A 384 9.83 14.50 26.22
C VAL A 384 10.21 13.05 25.97
N ALA A 385 11.51 12.73 25.97
CA ALA A 385 11.99 11.37 25.82
C ALA A 385 11.65 10.48 27.03
N GLU A 386 11.71 11.03 28.23
CA GLU A 386 11.31 10.33 29.46
C GLU A 386 9.81 10.04 29.48
N LEU A 387 8.97 11.06 29.29
CA LEU A 387 7.52 10.93 29.19
C LEU A 387 7.12 9.96 28.08
N GLY A 388 7.87 9.97 26.97
CA GLY A 388 7.64 9.05 25.86
C GLY A 388 7.95 7.60 26.21
N ARG A 389 9.06 7.32 26.87
CA ARG A 389 9.42 5.98 27.33
C ARG A 389 8.40 5.44 28.32
N GLN A 390 7.99 6.27 29.27
CA GLN A 390 6.96 5.91 30.25
C GLN A 390 5.63 5.56 29.58
N PHE A 391 5.15 6.38 28.66
CA PHE A 391 3.91 6.09 27.92
C PHE A 391 3.99 4.78 27.14
N ILE A 392 5.13 4.53 26.46
CA ILE A 392 5.34 3.27 25.74
C ILE A 392 5.31 2.09 26.70
N GLN A 393 5.94 2.22 27.87
CA GLN A 393 5.95 1.17 28.88
C GLN A 393 4.55 0.92 29.42
N ILE A 394 3.81 1.95 29.81
CA ILE A 394 2.40 1.88 30.25
C ILE A 394 1.56 1.09 29.26
N VAL A 395 1.69 1.41 27.96
CA VAL A 395 0.89 0.75 26.91
C VAL A 395 1.33 -0.70 26.67
N ARG A 396 2.63 -0.99 26.69
CA ARG A 396 3.16 -2.35 26.44
C ARG A 396 2.90 -3.29 27.60
N ASP A 397 3.13 -2.80 28.82
CA ASP A 397 3.02 -3.60 30.05
C ASP A 397 1.61 -3.55 30.62
N ARG A 398 0.71 -2.79 29.97
CA ARG A 398 -0.71 -2.65 30.35
C ARG A 398 -0.90 -2.15 31.77
N GLN A 399 -0.17 -1.12 32.16
CA GLN A 399 -0.18 -0.51 33.52
C GLN A 399 -1.28 0.56 33.59
N ALA A 400 -2.53 0.15 33.76
CA ALA A 400 -3.69 1.06 33.75
C ALA A 400 -3.62 2.11 34.89
N GLU A 401 -3.10 1.73 36.06
CA GLU A 401 -2.98 2.62 37.20
C GLU A 401 -1.95 3.74 37.02
N GLU A 402 -0.94 3.52 36.18
CA GLU A 402 0.09 4.52 35.89
C GLU A 402 -0.36 5.58 34.89
N LEU A 403 -1.45 5.32 34.16
CA LEU A 403 -1.93 6.21 33.12
C LEU A 403 -2.31 7.62 33.66
N ASP A 404 -3.00 7.66 34.80
CA ASP A 404 -3.46 8.92 35.38
C ASP A 404 -2.29 9.75 35.92
N ARG A 405 -1.32 9.11 36.60
CA ARG A 405 -0.09 9.78 37.05
C ARG A 405 0.69 10.35 35.89
N TRP A 406 0.79 9.61 34.77
CA TRP A 406 1.46 10.07 33.60
C TRP A 406 0.72 11.26 32.94
N ILE A 407 -0.60 11.22 32.88
CA ILE A 407 -1.45 12.32 32.38
C ILE A 407 -1.21 13.61 33.19
N GLU A 408 -1.16 13.54 34.50
CA GLU A 408 -0.92 14.72 35.36
C GLU A 408 0.50 15.27 35.14
N ARG A 409 1.52 14.42 35.07
CA ARG A 409 2.89 14.86 34.73
C ARG A 409 2.96 15.58 33.39
N VAL A 410 2.23 15.11 32.37
CA VAL A 410 2.16 15.79 31.07
C VAL A 410 1.47 17.14 31.19
N LYS A 411 0.43 17.28 32.00
CA LYS A 411 -0.26 18.56 32.22
C LYS A 411 0.65 19.59 32.91
N GLU A 412 1.49 19.16 33.84
CA GLU A 412 2.48 20.00 34.50
C GLU A 412 3.60 20.42 33.55
N SER A 413 3.88 19.63 32.52
CA SER A 413 4.87 20.01 31.51
C SER A 413 4.43 21.23 30.70
N ALA A 414 5.38 22.06 30.27
CA ALA A 414 5.10 23.23 29.43
C ALA A 414 4.86 22.89 27.95
N GLU A 415 4.76 21.61 27.58
CA GLU A 415 4.80 21.15 26.19
C GLU A 415 3.40 21.05 25.55
N PRO A 416 3.02 21.98 24.65
CA PRO A 416 1.65 22.06 24.11
C PRO A 416 1.24 20.82 23.30
N GLU A 417 2.18 20.19 22.57
CA GLU A 417 1.89 19.00 21.78
C GLU A 417 1.50 17.82 22.69
N LEU A 418 2.24 17.60 23.77
CA LEU A 418 1.94 16.56 24.74
C LEU A 418 0.61 16.82 25.45
N ARG A 419 0.32 18.06 25.83
CA ARG A 419 -0.98 18.45 26.43
C ARG A 419 -2.13 18.20 25.45
N ARG A 420 -1.95 18.50 24.15
CA ARG A 420 -2.93 18.20 23.11
C ARG A 420 -3.14 16.72 22.94
N PHE A 421 -2.09 15.94 22.98
CA PHE A 421 -2.17 14.48 22.95
C PHE A 421 -3.00 13.96 24.13
N VAL A 422 -2.71 14.40 25.36
CA VAL A 422 -3.47 14.05 26.58
C VAL A 422 -4.93 14.48 26.47
N ALA A 423 -5.23 15.68 25.99
CA ALA A 423 -6.60 16.12 25.73
C ALA A 423 -7.32 15.18 24.74
N GLY A 424 -6.59 14.68 23.74
CA GLY A 424 -7.07 13.63 22.85
C GLY A 424 -7.34 12.31 23.56
N LEU A 425 -6.48 11.87 24.48
CA LEU A 425 -6.71 10.64 25.28
C LEU A 425 -7.96 10.79 26.16
N LYS A 426 -8.13 11.93 26.82
CA LYS A 426 -9.27 12.19 27.71
C LYS A 426 -10.63 12.15 27.04
N ARG A 427 -10.71 12.52 25.76
CA ARG A 427 -11.98 12.42 24.96
C ARG A 427 -12.45 10.97 24.76
N ASP A 428 -11.53 10.00 24.86
CA ASP A 428 -11.83 8.58 24.66
C ASP A 428 -11.26 7.74 25.82
N TYR A 429 -11.24 8.36 27.04
CA TYR A 429 -10.51 7.85 28.19
C TYR A 429 -10.93 6.43 28.57
N ALA A 430 -12.22 6.14 28.61
CA ALA A 430 -12.74 4.82 28.97
C ALA A 430 -12.19 3.73 28.03
N ALA A 431 -12.15 3.99 26.72
CA ALA A 431 -11.60 3.02 25.76
C ALA A 431 -10.07 2.91 25.82
N VAL A 432 -9.37 4.01 26.17
CA VAL A 432 -7.91 3.99 26.40
C VAL A 432 -7.57 3.19 27.63
N ARG A 433 -8.29 3.38 28.73
CA ARG A 433 -8.10 2.62 29.98
C ARG A 433 -8.42 1.15 29.75
N ALA A 434 -9.54 0.83 29.09
CA ALA A 434 -9.88 -0.53 28.71
C ALA A 434 -8.80 -1.20 27.84
N ALA A 435 -8.08 -0.45 27.00
CA ALA A 435 -6.97 -1.00 26.21
C ALA A 435 -5.78 -1.47 27.06
N LEU A 436 -5.64 -0.96 28.28
CA LEU A 436 -4.61 -1.37 29.25
C LEU A 436 -5.09 -2.49 30.19
N GLU A 437 -6.39 -2.58 30.43
CA GLU A 437 -7.00 -3.62 31.28
C GLU A 437 -7.31 -4.90 30.48
N GLU A 438 -7.83 -4.77 29.26
CA GLU A 438 -8.26 -5.90 28.43
C GLU A 438 -7.10 -6.54 27.67
N PRO A 439 -7.14 -7.88 27.45
CA PRO A 439 -6.13 -8.57 26.64
C PRO A 439 -6.25 -8.24 25.14
N TRP A 440 -7.41 -7.79 24.70
CA TRP A 440 -7.76 -7.59 23.31
C TRP A 440 -7.04 -6.39 22.68
N SER A 441 -6.75 -6.48 21.39
CA SER A 441 -6.15 -5.39 20.63
C SER A 441 -6.50 -5.51 19.14
N ASN A 442 -6.32 -4.42 18.39
CA ASN A 442 -6.59 -4.37 16.95
C ASN A 442 -5.51 -5.03 16.06
N GLY A 443 -4.44 -5.59 16.62
CA GLY A 443 -3.38 -6.25 15.85
C GLY A 443 -3.87 -7.34 14.88
N PRO A 444 -4.76 -8.27 15.29
CA PRO A 444 -5.33 -9.26 14.37
C PRO A 444 -6.15 -8.62 13.23
N VAL A 445 -6.81 -7.49 13.48
CA VAL A 445 -7.58 -6.76 12.44
C VAL A 445 -6.65 -6.21 11.37
N GLU A 446 -5.51 -5.62 11.76
CA GLU A 446 -4.50 -5.15 10.81
C GLU A 446 -3.98 -6.26 9.90
N GLY A 447 -3.75 -7.46 10.46
CA GLY A 447 -3.40 -8.65 9.69
C GLY A 447 -4.47 -8.97 8.63
N GLN A 448 -5.75 -8.92 8.99
CA GLN A 448 -6.85 -9.15 8.06
C GLN A 448 -7.01 -8.01 7.04
N VAL A 449 -6.74 -6.76 7.40
CA VAL A 449 -6.66 -5.63 6.44
C VAL A 449 -5.56 -5.86 5.41
N HIS A 450 -4.39 -6.37 5.81
CA HIS A 450 -3.33 -6.73 4.87
C HIS A 450 -3.75 -7.85 3.92
N ARG A 451 -4.41 -8.88 4.43
CA ARG A 451 -5.00 -9.97 3.62
C ARG A 451 -6.04 -9.44 2.64
N LEU A 452 -6.94 -8.57 3.08
CA LEU A 452 -7.91 -7.89 2.22
C LEU A 452 -7.24 -7.10 1.09
N LYS A 453 -6.19 -6.33 1.42
CA LYS A 453 -5.41 -5.57 0.43
C LYS A 453 -4.76 -6.50 -0.61
N LEU A 454 -4.26 -7.66 -0.21
CA LEU A 454 -3.69 -8.67 -1.11
C LEU A 454 -4.76 -9.24 -2.05
N ILE A 455 -5.89 -9.71 -1.50
CA ILE A 455 -7.01 -10.26 -2.26
C ILE A 455 -7.54 -9.24 -3.28
N LYS A 456 -7.72 -7.99 -2.86
CA LYS A 456 -8.14 -6.89 -3.73
C LYS A 456 -7.18 -6.66 -4.91
N ARG A 457 -5.86 -6.69 -4.65
CA ARG A 457 -4.83 -6.56 -5.71
C ARG A 457 -4.87 -7.73 -6.70
N GLN A 458 -5.07 -8.96 -6.22
CA GLN A 458 -5.22 -10.15 -7.07
C GLN A 458 -6.41 -10.09 -8.02
N MET A 459 -7.42 -9.28 -7.69
CA MET A 459 -8.61 -9.13 -8.52
C MET A 459 -8.49 -8.07 -9.63
N TYR A 460 -7.33 -7.44 -9.81
CA TYR A 460 -7.03 -6.53 -10.92
C TYR A 460 -8.10 -5.46 -11.18
N GLY A 461 -8.60 -4.82 -10.11
CA GLY A 461 -9.64 -3.78 -10.17
C GLY A 461 -11.09 -4.30 -10.19
N ARG A 462 -11.32 -5.59 -10.28
CA ARG A 462 -12.66 -6.24 -10.30
C ARG A 462 -13.16 -6.63 -8.89
N GLY A 463 -12.43 -6.28 -7.83
CA GLY A 463 -12.76 -6.59 -6.44
C GLY A 463 -13.90 -5.71 -5.92
N LYS A 464 -15.14 -6.01 -6.28
CA LYS A 464 -16.33 -5.41 -5.68
C LYS A 464 -16.57 -5.95 -4.26
N LEU A 465 -17.36 -5.26 -3.44
CA LEU A 465 -17.61 -5.60 -2.04
C LEU A 465 -18.12 -7.01 -1.86
N ASP A 466 -19.11 -7.39 -2.66
CA ASP A 466 -19.69 -8.73 -2.70
C ASP A 466 -18.64 -9.83 -2.83
N LEU A 467 -17.75 -9.68 -3.80
CA LEU A 467 -16.68 -10.64 -4.07
C LEU A 467 -15.61 -10.67 -2.97
N LEU A 468 -15.23 -9.50 -2.43
CA LEU A 468 -14.25 -9.41 -1.35
C LEU A 468 -14.79 -10.04 -0.07
N ARG A 469 -16.05 -9.78 0.27
CA ARG A 469 -16.74 -10.34 1.43
C ARG A 469 -16.73 -11.87 1.38
N VAL A 470 -17.19 -12.48 0.28
CA VAL A 470 -17.19 -13.93 0.12
C VAL A 470 -15.79 -14.52 0.19
N ARG A 471 -14.82 -13.93 -0.53
CA ARG A 471 -13.44 -14.43 -0.53
C ARG A 471 -12.76 -14.37 0.83
N LEU A 472 -13.03 -13.35 1.63
CA LEU A 472 -12.44 -13.21 2.96
C LEU A 472 -13.07 -14.15 3.98
N ARG A 473 -14.40 -14.35 3.91
CA ARG A 473 -15.13 -15.20 4.85
C ARG A 473 -14.91 -16.69 4.58
N GLN A 474 -14.77 -17.09 3.31
CA GLN A 474 -14.65 -18.51 2.93
C GLN A 474 -13.21 -19.00 2.69
N ALA A 475 -12.24 -18.12 2.51
CA ALA A 475 -10.82 -18.50 2.38
C ALA A 475 -10.12 -18.60 3.74
N ALA A 476 -10.85 -18.76 4.83
CA ALA A 476 -10.33 -18.91 6.20
C ALA A 476 -10.09 -20.38 6.52
#